data_f1e692d2db164d9ebfb27f5cb86cd9e7
#
_entry.id   f1e692d2db164d9ebfb27f5cb86cd9e7
#
_cell.length_a   1.000
_cell.length_b   1.000
_cell.length_c   1.000
_cell.angle_alpha   90.00
_cell.angle_beta   90.00
_cell.angle_gamma   90.00
#
_symmetry.space_group_name_H-M   'P 1'
#
loop_
_entity.id
_entity.type
_entity.pdbx_description
1 polymer ?
#
loop_
_entity_poly.entity_id
_entity_poly.type
_entity_poly.pdbx_seq_one_letter_code
_entity_poly.pdbx_strand_id
1 'polypeptide(L)'
;MEGTDEDFLVFTQTICPYCTRAFRTLDSKGLTYFEVNLDNFEGLRKEVVMETGHRTVPVVFDMRGEAPVFVGGSDNLLEYL
;
A
#
# COMPACT_ATOMS: atom_id res chain seq x y z
N MET A 1 -12.22 -0.80 -0.72
CA MET A 1 -11.27 -1.41 -1.65
C MET A 1 -11.92 -2.03 -2.85
N GLU A 2 -13.21 -2.09 -2.80
CA GLU A 2 -13.96 -2.54 -3.97
C GLU A 2 -13.72 -1.59 -5.14
N GLY A 3 -13.68 -2.14 -6.32
CA GLY A 3 -13.57 -1.36 -7.53
C GLY A 3 -12.18 -1.15 -8.05
N THR A 4 -11.16 -1.66 -7.39
CA THR A 4 -9.83 -1.62 -7.98
C THR A 4 -9.52 -2.93 -8.69
N ASP A 5 -9.03 -2.83 -9.93
CA ASP A 5 -8.56 -3.96 -10.72
C ASP A 5 -7.04 -4.13 -10.61
N GLU A 6 -6.39 -3.26 -9.83
CA GLU A 6 -4.96 -3.31 -9.66
C GLU A 6 -4.55 -4.47 -8.75
N ASP A 7 -3.32 -4.93 -8.93
CA ASP A 7 -2.78 -6.04 -8.17
C ASP A 7 -2.58 -5.70 -6.69
N PHE A 8 -2.20 -4.45 -6.42
CA PHE A 8 -1.91 -3.99 -5.06
C PHE A 8 -2.56 -2.66 -4.76
N LEU A 9 -2.84 -2.42 -3.49
CA LEU A 9 -3.29 -1.13 -2.98
C LEU A 9 -2.22 -0.60 -2.06
N VAL A 10 -1.78 0.65 -2.27
CA VAL A 10 -0.69 1.25 -1.50
C VAL A 10 -1.13 2.58 -0.95
N PHE A 11 -1.15 2.69 0.38
CA PHE A 11 -1.39 3.97 1.05
C PHE A 11 -0.06 4.68 1.24
N THR A 12 -0.01 5.95 0.88
CA THR A 12 1.22 6.74 0.85
C THR A 12 1.02 8.09 1.53
N GLN A 13 2.07 8.90 1.52
CA GLN A 13 2.00 10.32 1.83
C GLN A 13 2.86 11.07 0.81
N THR A 14 2.72 12.40 0.76
CA THR A 14 3.33 13.21 -0.28
C THR A 14 4.86 13.06 -0.34
N ILE A 15 5.53 13.13 0.80
CA ILE A 15 6.98 12.92 0.86
C ILE A 15 7.23 11.59 1.53
N CYS A 16 7.58 10.58 0.73
CA CYS A 16 7.73 9.23 1.22
C CYS A 16 8.73 8.43 0.38
N PRO A 17 10.00 8.44 0.73
CA PRO A 17 11.01 7.66 -0.01
C PRO A 17 10.72 6.16 -0.01
N TYR A 18 10.19 5.63 1.09
CA TYR A 18 9.86 4.20 1.17
C TYR A 18 8.67 3.84 0.29
N CYS A 19 7.77 4.79 0.05
CA CYS A 19 6.68 4.57 -0.89
C CYS A 19 7.22 4.43 -2.32
N THR A 20 8.16 5.28 -2.70
CA THR A 20 8.85 5.19 -3.98
C THR A 20 9.54 3.83 -4.14
N ARG A 21 10.18 3.37 -3.09
CA ARG A 21 10.84 2.05 -3.08
C ARG A 21 9.83 0.93 -3.32
N ALA A 22 8.67 1.01 -2.67
CA ALA A 22 7.60 0.03 -2.87
C ALA A 22 7.12 0.03 -4.32
N PHE A 23 6.91 1.20 -4.90
CA PHE A 23 6.47 1.31 -6.30
C PHE A 23 7.51 0.72 -7.25
N ARG A 24 8.79 0.99 -7.03
CA ARG A 24 9.85 0.42 -7.86
C ARG A 24 9.88 -1.09 -7.77
N THR A 25 9.64 -1.63 -6.57
CA THR A 25 9.59 -3.07 -6.37
C THR A 25 8.45 -3.68 -7.18
N LEU A 26 7.26 -3.08 -7.10
CA LEU A 26 6.11 -3.56 -7.85
C LEU A 26 6.33 -3.45 -9.36
N ASP A 27 6.87 -2.31 -9.81
CA ASP A 27 7.16 -2.10 -11.23
C ASP A 27 8.15 -3.12 -11.77
N SER A 28 9.17 -3.45 -11.00
CA SER A 28 10.18 -4.43 -11.41
C SER A 28 9.63 -5.83 -11.57
N LYS A 29 8.51 -6.12 -10.92
CA LYS A 29 7.82 -7.41 -10.99
C LYS A 29 6.68 -7.41 -12.00
N GLY A 30 6.45 -6.30 -12.68
CA GLY A 30 5.33 -6.16 -13.61
C GLY A 30 3.97 -6.13 -12.94
N LEU A 31 3.92 -5.75 -11.68
CA LEU A 31 2.68 -5.70 -10.90
C LEU A 31 2.12 -4.28 -10.89
N THR A 32 0.80 -4.19 -10.97
CA THR A 32 0.11 -2.90 -10.94
C THR A 32 -0.30 -2.54 -9.52
N TYR A 33 -0.58 -1.25 -9.29
CA TYR A 33 -0.98 -0.80 -7.97
C TYR A 33 -1.87 0.44 -8.08
N PHE A 34 -2.71 0.60 -7.07
CA PHE A 34 -3.53 1.79 -6.89
C PHE A 34 -3.00 2.55 -5.68
N GLU A 35 -2.60 3.79 -5.90
CA GLU A 35 -2.06 4.63 -4.84
C GLU A 35 -3.15 5.49 -4.20
N VAL A 36 -3.21 5.49 -2.86
CA VAL A 36 -4.05 6.39 -2.09
C VAL A 36 -3.15 7.22 -1.19
N ASN A 37 -3.00 8.50 -1.53
CA ASN A 37 -2.19 9.42 -0.74
C ASN A 37 -3.01 9.89 0.46
N LEU A 38 -2.59 9.51 1.65
CA LEU A 38 -3.32 9.81 2.89
C LEU A 38 -3.42 11.30 3.19
N ASP A 39 -2.50 12.10 2.66
CA ASP A 39 -2.53 13.54 2.85
C ASP A 39 -3.74 14.20 2.17
N ASN A 40 -4.35 13.52 1.21
CA ASN A 40 -5.52 14.02 0.49
C ASN A 40 -6.85 13.67 1.16
N PHE A 41 -6.83 12.89 2.23
CA PHE A 41 -8.06 12.40 2.86
C PHE A 41 -7.99 12.57 4.37
N GLU A 42 -8.76 13.52 4.88
CA GLU A 42 -8.82 13.78 6.31
C GLU A 42 -9.38 12.58 7.05
N GLY A 43 -8.68 12.15 8.10
CA GLY A 43 -9.12 11.04 8.94
C GLY A 43 -8.78 9.65 8.43
N LEU A 44 -8.39 9.52 7.17
CA LEU A 44 -8.12 8.19 6.60
C LEU A 44 -6.88 7.54 7.21
N ARG A 45 -5.84 8.32 7.50
CA ARG A 45 -4.63 7.80 8.14
C ARG A 45 -4.97 7.10 9.46
N LYS A 46 -5.83 7.71 10.28
CA LYS A 46 -6.23 7.14 11.54
C LYS A 46 -6.96 5.81 11.34
N GLU A 47 -7.84 5.75 10.36
CA GLU A 47 -8.57 4.52 10.03
C GLU A 47 -7.63 3.40 9.59
N VAL A 48 -6.66 3.73 8.73
CA VAL A 48 -5.68 2.75 8.26
C VAL A 48 -4.86 2.22 9.43
N VAL A 49 -4.41 3.09 10.33
CA VAL A 49 -3.66 2.68 11.51
C VAL A 49 -4.50 1.77 12.40
N MET A 50 -5.77 2.10 12.60
CA MET A 50 -6.67 1.29 13.42
C MET A 50 -6.91 -0.09 12.83
N GLU A 51 -7.04 -0.18 11.51
CA GLU A 51 -7.31 -1.46 10.83
C GLU A 51 -6.07 -2.35 10.76
N THR A 52 -4.90 -1.78 10.59
CA THR A 52 -3.69 -2.55 10.31
C THR A 52 -2.72 -2.61 11.49
N GLY A 53 -2.80 -1.67 12.42
CA GLY A 53 -1.80 -1.50 13.46
C GLY A 53 -0.48 -0.93 12.95
N HIS A 54 -0.40 -0.59 11.67
CA HIS A 54 0.82 -0.10 11.02
C HIS A 54 0.78 1.42 10.93
N ARG A 55 1.73 2.08 11.56
CA ARG A 55 1.71 3.55 11.73
C ARG A 55 2.49 4.33 10.68
N THR A 56 3.30 3.65 9.89
CA THR A 56 4.15 4.30 8.90
C THR A 56 3.67 3.98 7.49
N VAL A 57 4.09 4.78 6.54
CA VAL A 57 3.82 4.53 5.13
C VAL A 57 5.08 4.01 4.44
N PRO A 58 4.94 3.23 3.38
CA PRO A 58 3.70 2.82 2.74
C PRO A 58 2.96 1.75 3.56
N VAL A 59 1.64 1.65 3.34
CA VAL A 59 0.83 0.54 3.84
C VAL A 59 0.34 -0.20 2.61
N VAL A 60 0.73 -1.46 2.48
CA VAL A 60 0.54 -2.23 1.25
C VAL A 60 -0.42 -3.39 1.47
N PHE A 61 -1.39 -3.51 0.57
CA PHE A 61 -2.31 -4.64 0.53
C PHE A 61 -2.18 -5.37 -0.80
N ASP A 62 -2.15 -6.69 -0.74
CA ASP A 62 -2.22 -7.54 -1.93
C ASP A 62 -3.69 -7.76 -2.27
N MET A 63 -4.10 -7.31 -3.45
CA MET A 63 -5.48 -7.36 -3.90
C MET A 63 -5.73 -8.47 -4.94
N ARG A 64 -4.75 -9.34 -5.18
CA ARG A 64 -4.85 -10.35 -6.24
C ARG A 64 -5.76 -11.51 -5.90
N GLY A 65 -5.98 -11.77 -4.62
CA GLY A 65 -6.85 -12.86 -4.18
C GLY A 65 -8.29 -12.41 -4.01
N GLU A 66 -9.12 -13.29 -3.43
CA GLU A 66 -10.53 -12.98 -3.20
C GLU A 66 -10.75 -11.92 -2.15
N ALA A 67 -9.81 -11.81 -1.20
CA ALA A 67 -9.87 -10.82 -0.14
C ALA A 67 -8.54 -10.11 -0.03
N PRO A 68 -8.53 -8.83 0.38
CA PRO A 68 -7.28 -8.10 0.58
C PRO A 68 -6.41 -8.75 1.64
N VAL A 69 -5.11 -8.82 1.37
CA VAL A 69 -4.13 -9.34 2.32
C VAL A 69 -3.20 -8.20 2.72
N PHE A 70 -3.11 -7.92 4.01
CA PHE A 70 -2.22 -6.89 4.51
C PHE A 70 -0.77 -7.38 4.43
N VAL A 71 0.05 -6.67 3.65
CA VAL A 71 1.47 -7.02 3.47
C VAL A 71 2.34 -6.29 4.48
N GLY A 72 2.09 -5.00 4.68
CA GLY A 72 2.88 -4.16 5.59
C GLY A 72 3.55 -3.01 4.87
N GLY A 73 4.78 -2.68 5.23
CA GLY A 73 5.55 -1.60 4.63
C GLY A 73 6.43 -2.07 3.47
N SER A 74 7.38 -1.21 3.06
CA SER A 74 8.24 -1.53 1.91
C SER A 74 9.14 -2.74 2.15
N ASP A 75 9.68 -2.89 3.35
CA ASP A 75 10.53 -4.04 3.69
C ASP A 75 9.71 -5.33 3.66
N ASN A 76 8.49 -5.27 4.19
CA ASN A 76 7.59 -6.42 4.17
C ASN A 76 7.25 -6.81 2.74
N LEU A 77 7.05 -5.83 1.87
CA LEU A 77 6.75 -6.07 0.46
C LEU A 77 7.90 -6.78 -0.24
N LEU A 78 9.14 -6.35 0.02
CA LEU A 78 10.32 -7.00 -0.55
C LEU A 78 10.40 -8.47 -0.17
N GLU A 79 10.11 -8.79 1.08
CA GLU A 79 10.10 -10.17 1.55
C GLU A 79 8.93 -10.97 0.99
N TYR A 80 7.79 -10.30 0.82
CA TYR A 80 6.55 -10.91 0.34
C TYR A 80 6.65 -11.36 -1.12
N LEU A 81 7.36 -10.59 -1.92
CA LEU A 81 7.57 -10.87 -3.34
C LEU A 81 8.91 -11.61 -3.54
#